data_b17b07c353dbf880f6df2b735b1fad9f
#
_entry.id   b17b07c353dbf880f6df2b735b1fad9f
#
_cell.length_a   1.000
_cell.length_b   1.000
_cell.length_c   1.000
_cell.angle_alpha   90.00
_cell.angle_beta   90.00
_cell.angle_gamma   90.00
#
_symmetry.space_group_name_H-M   'P 1'
#
loop_
_entity.id
_entity.type
_entity.pdbx_description
1 polymer ?
#
loop_
_entity_poly.entity_id
_entity_poly.type
_entity_poly.pdbx_seq_one_letter_code
_entity_poly.pdbx_strand_id
1 'polypeptide(L)'
;MADDTFKADPSRPMQMLRWAGLFTWLCASVPLVLMPLVFETPLDREPYVGWWVLHLVFGLTYWNQVRELPIRTPLWHRIVTGGVLMLSALGVSVMAQSGLGGILLLILAGLLPWMLPVVWALTWLVVQSLLLSVTIGVIPGVSPGDAALTGGLFLGISLFAFMSSVVALQQHAARDELRKLNSELHATQALLAENTRIAERVRIARELHDLVGHHLTALTLNLEVATHLVSGKALEHVQQAHSVAKLLLADVREVVSDMRHDDKVDLAAALRTLVEGVPEPRIHLNLPHELSRMDPLRAQVLLRCAQEMITNSVRHARARNLWIRLLEDEHGVALTARDDGRGVETLRSGNGLNGMTERLRQLGGELEVESRPGEGFALQARVPVEGVT
;
A
#
# COMPACT_ATOMS: atom_id res chain seq x y z
N MET A 1 -6.28 -10.39 26.20
CA MET A 1 -7.54 -11.01 25.76
C MET A 1 -8.41 -9.83 25.32
N ALA A 2 -8.79 -9.72 24.08
CA ALA A 2 -9.44 -8.64 23.34
C ALA A 2 -8.47 -7.71 22.59
N ASP A 3 -8.01 -8.16 21.45
CA ASP A 3 -7.72 -7.30 20.31
C ASP A 3 -7.78 -8.11 19.00
N ASP A 4 -8.98 -8.66 18.75
CA ASP A 4 -9.37 -9.18 17.44
C ASP A 4 -10.00 -8.01 16.67
N THR A 5 -9.24 -6.92 16.58
CA THR A 5 -9.60 -5.75 15.82
C THR A 5 -9.62 -6.09 14.34
N PHE A 6 -10.81 -6.37 13.84
CA PHE A 6 -11.37 -5.95 12.57
C PHE A 6 -10.31 -5.63 11.49
N LYS A 7 -9.55 -6.61 11.07
CA LYS A 7 -8.87 -6.57 9.77
C LYS A 7 -9.96 -6.43 8.72
N ALA A 8 -10.30 -5.21 8.36
CA ALA A 8 -11.27 -4.91 7.33
C ALA A 8 -10.70 -5.38 6.00
N ASP A 9 -11.13 -6.56 5.58
CA ASP A 9 -10.89 -7.13 4.27
C ASP A 9 -11.34 -6.10 3.21
N PRO A 10 -10.49 -5.67 2.27
CA PRO A 10 -10.84 -4.72 1.22
C PRO A 10 -11.98 -5.22 0.33
N SER A 11 -12.29 -6.50 0.34
CA SER A 11 -13.42 -7.10 -0.38
C SER A 11 -14.77 -6.92 0.32
N ARG A 12 -14.81 -6.56 1.60
CA ARG A 12 -16.05 -6.48 2.40
C ARG A 12 -17.16 -5.58 1.84
N PRO A 13 -16.91 -4.34 1.33
CA PRO A 13 -18.00 -3.53 0.81
C PRO A 13 -18.61 -4.11 -0.44
N MET A 14 -17.80 -4.71 -1.29
CA MET A 14 -18.27 -5.42 -2.46
C MET A 14 -19.08 -6.66 -2.06
N GLN A 15 -18.65 -7.37 -1.02
CA GLN A 15 -19.41 -8.50 -0.46
C GLN A 15 -20.75 -8.03 0.13
N MET A 16 -20.77 -6.92 0.86
CA MET A 16 -22.03 -6.34 1.36
C MET A 16 -22.99 -5.96 0.24
N LEU A 17 -22.49 -5.31 -0.82
CA LEU A 17 -23.29 -4.98 -1.99
C LEU A 17 -23.85 -6.24 -2.68
N ARG A 18 -23.03 -7.29 -2.79
CA ARG A 18 -23.43 -8.61 -3.33
C ARG A 18 -24.60 -9.19 -2.54
N TRP A 19 -24.41 -9.29 -1.24
CA TRP A 19 -25.41 -9.93 -0.37
C TRP A 19 -26.68 -9.09 -0.24
N ALA A 20 -26.57 -7.76 -0.12
CA ALA A 20 -27.70 -6.86 -0.06
C ALA A 20 -28.53 -6.92 -1.34
N GLY A 21 -27.91 -6.89 -2.52
CA GLY A 21 -28.62 -6.99 -3.78
C GLY A 21 -29.24 -8.36 -4.01
N LEU A 22 -28.55 -9.46 -3.65
CA LEU A 22 -29.14 -10.81 -3.70
C LEU A 22 -30.31 -10.97 -2.74
N PHE A 23 -30.20 -10.44 -1.54
CA PHE A 23 -31.29 -10.46 -0.56
C PHE A 23 -32.50 -9.68 -1.09
N THR A 24 -32.30 -8.48 -1.62
CA THR A 24 -33.37 -7.67 -2.22
C THR A 24 -33.99 -8.39 -3.44
N TRP A 25 -33.19 -9.02 -4.29
CA TRP A 25 -33.64 -9.83 -5.41
C TRP A 25 -34.48 -11.03 -4.94
N LEU A 26 -34.04 -11.72 -3.86
CA LEU A 26 -34.79 -12.81 -3.27
C LEU A 26 -36.12 -12.32 -2.66
N CYS A 27 -36.13 -11.18 -1.95
CA CYS A 27 -37.36 -10.57 -1.45
C CYS A 27 -38.34 -10.21 -2.58
N ALA A 28 -37.83 -9.70 -3.71
CA ALA A 28 -38.64 -9.39 -4.89
C ALA A 28 -39.20 -10.64 -5.59
N SER A 29 -38.68 -11.85 -5.28
CA SER A 29 -39.25 -13.12 -5.76
C SER A 29 -40.43 -13.63 -4.92
N VAL A 30 -40.62 -13.12 -3.71
CA VAL A 30 -41.69 -13.59 -2.78
C VAL A 30 -43.08 -13.51 -3.41
N PRO A 31 -43.51 -12.40 -4.06
CA PRO A 31 -44.80 -12.36 -4.73
C PRO A 31 -44.97 -13.43 -5.83
N LEU A 32 -43.88 -13.74 -6.57
CA LEU A 32 -43.87 -14.79 -7.60
C LEU A 32 -44.23 -16.18 -7.03
N VAL A 33 -43.72 -16.47 -5.81
CA VAL A 33 -43.97 -17.77 -5.15
C VAL A 33 -45.32 -17.80 -4.44
N LEU A 34 -45.74 -16.68 -3.83
CA LEU A 34 -46.99 -16.64 -3.03
C LEU A 34 -48.22 -16.45 -3.88
N MET A 35 -48.14 -15.79 -5.06
CA MET A 35 -49.32 -15.48 -5.87
C MET A 35 -50.14 -16.72 -6.30
N PRO A 36 -49.53 -17.83 -6.72
CA PRO A 36 -50.27 -19.05 -7.03
C PRO A 36 -50.87 -19.75 -5.80
N LEU A 37 -50.36 -19.47 -4.61
CA LEU A 37 -50.81 -20.08 -3.37
C LEU A 37 -51.97 -19.30 -2.70
N VAL A 38 -52.04 -17.99 -2.99
CA VAL A 38 -53.01 -17.08 -2.34
C VAL A 38 -54.22 -16.82 -3.24
N PHE A 39 -54.02 -16.78 -4.55
CA PHE A 39 -55.11 -16.51 -5.51
C PHE A 39 -55.56 -17.80 -6.15
N GLU A 40 -56.80 -18.20 -5.93
CA GLU A 40 -57.47 -19.39 -6.50
C GLU A 40 -57.76 -19.24 -8.02
N THR A 41 -57.58 -18.04 -8.56
CA THR A 41 -57.75 -17.82 -10.02
C THR A 41 -56.63 -18.41 -10.85
N PRO A 42 -56.94 -19.13 -11.95
CA PRO A 42 -55.89 -19.65 -12.81
C PRO A 42 -55.09 -18.48 -13.38
N LEU A 43 -53.82 -18.37 -12.98
CA LEU A 43 -52.86 -17.44 -13.55
C LEU A 43 -52.67 -17.79 -15.02
N ASP A 44 -52.78 -16.83 -15.93
CA ASP A 44 -52.39 -17.02 -17.31
C ASP A 44 -50.92 -17.51 -17.34
N ARG A 45 -50.71 -18.70 -17.87
CA ARG A 45 -49.40 -19.38 -17.80
C ARG A 45 -48.29 -18.60 -18.51
N GLU A 46 -48.60 -17.95 -19.62
CA GLU A 46 -47.58 -17.22 -20.41
C GLU A 46 -46.95 -16.02 -19.67
N PRO A 47 -47.71 -15.05 -19.10
CA PRO A 47 -47.09 -13.94 -18.37
C PRO A 47 -46.39 -14.39 -17.10
N TYR A 48 -46.87 -15.45 -16.44
CA TYR A 48 -46.26 -16.00 -15.23
C TYR A 48 -44.87 -16.64 -15.51
N VAL A 49 -44.74 -17.43 -16.58
CA VAL A 49 -43.46 -17.99 -17.00
C VAL A 49 -42.51 -16.89 -17.47
N GLY A 50 -43.00 -15.92 -18.23
CA GLY A 50 -42.25 -14.76 -18.65
C GLY A 50 -41.67 -13.98 -17.48
N TRP A 51 -42.46 -13.78 -16.42
CA TRP A 51 -41.99 -13.13 -15.17
C TRP A 51 -40.84 -13.90 -14.53
N TRP A 52 -40.95 -15.23 -14.35
CA TRP A 52 -39.88 -16.08 -13.82
C TRP A 52 -38.59 -15.98 -14.62
N VAL A 53 -38.69 -16.07 -15.95
CA VAL A 53 -37.54 -16.00 -16.87
C VAL A 53 -36.82 -14.66 -16.70
N LEU A 54 -37.54 -13.54 -16.74
CA LEU A 54 -36.95 -12.21 -16.59
C LEU A 54 -36.33 -11.99 -15.23
N HIS A 55 -36.97 -12.48 -14.17
CA HIS A 55 -36.45 -12.40 -12.79
C HIS A 55 -35.15 -13.20 -12.63
N LEU A 56 -35.06 -14.41 -13.22
CA LEU A 56 -33.84 -15.21 -13.21
C LEU A 56 -32.74 -14.58 -14.09
N VAL A 57 -33.05 -14.02 -15.24
CA VAL A 57 -32.11 -13.30 -16.09
C VAL A 57 -31.48 -12.12 -15.31
N PHE A 58 -32.33 -11.36 -14.60
CA PHE A 58 -31.85 -10.29 -13.73
C PHE A 58 -30.87 -10.82 -12.69
N GLY A 59 -31.25 -11.84 -11.92
CA GLY A 59 -30.41 -12.39 -10.84
C GLY A 59 -29.06 -12.95 -11.33
N LEU A 60 -29.08 -13.70 -12.43
CA LEU A 60 -27.86 -14.26 -13.04
C LEU A 60 -26.94 -13.16 -13.59
N THR A 61 -27.52 -12.17 -14.29
CA THR A 61 -26.74 -11.03 -14.82
C THR A 61 -26.17 -10.19 -13.68
N TYR A 62 -26.94 -9.93 -12.63
CA TYR A 62 -26.50 -9.24 -11.43
C TYR A 62 -25.33 -9.99 -10.75
N TRP A 63 -25.50 -11.30 -10.52
CA TRP A 63 -24.47 -12.13 -9.92
C TRP A 63 -23.16 -12.10 -10.69
N ASN A 64 -23.24 -12.29 -12.02
CA ASN A 64 -22.06 -12.23 -12.89
C ASN A 64 -21.41 -10.85 -12.86
N GLN A 65 -22.18 -9.79 -12.96
CA GLN A 65 -21.68 -8.42 -12.95
C GLN A 65 -20.94 -8.08 -11.64
N VAL A 66 -21.52 -8.43 -10.49
CA VAL A 66 -20.90 -8.14 -9.18
C VAL A 66 -19.66 -9.01 -8.94
N ARG A 67 -19.58 -10.18 -9.57
CA ARG A 67 -18.39 -11.04 -9.53
C ARG A 67 -17.24 -10.45 -10.36
N GLU A 68 -17.54 -9.83 -11.48
CA GLU A 68 -16.56 -9.27 -12.42
C GLU A 68 -16.14 -7.81 -12.11
N LEU A 69 -16.88 -7.08 -11.26
CA LEU A 69 -16.61 -5.68 -10.95
C LEU A 69 -15.16 -5.37 -10.50
N PRO A 70 -14.44 -6.25 -9.78
CA PRO A 70 -13.03 -6.03 -9.47
C PRO A 70 -12.12 -6.11 -10.70
N ILE A 71 -12.59 -6.74 -11.79
CA ILE A 71 -11.86 -6.90 -13.05
C ILE A 71 -12.18 -5.68 -13.91
N ARG A 72 -11.19 -5.06 -14.53
CA ARG A 72 -11.35 -3.91 -15.44
C ARG A 72 -12.05 -4.35 -16.74
N THR A 73 -13.37 -4.56 -16.66
CA THR A 73 -14.19 -4.84 -17.86
C THR A 73 -14.31 -3.58 -18.72
N PRO A 74 -14.35 -3.71 -20.06
CA PRO A 74 -14.50 -2.58 -20.96
C PRO A 74 -15.87 -1.89 -20.77
N LEU A 75 -15.93 -0.58 -21.05
CA LEU A 75 -17.12 0.25 -20.82
C LEU A 75 -18.36 -0.30 -21.55
N TRP A 76 -18.21 -0.77 -22.80
CA TRP A 76 -19.31 -1.33 -23.57
C TRP A 76 -19.96 -2.53 -22.88
N HIS A 77 -19.15 -3.41 -22.26
CA HIS A 77 -19.65 -4.57 -21.51
C HIS A 77 -20.51 -4.15 -20.32
N ARG A 78 -20.09 -3.12 -19.58
CA ARG A 78 -20.84 -2.56 -18.44
C ARG A 78 -22.15 -1.92 -18.88
N ILE A 79 -22.17 -1.25 -20.03
CA ILE A 79 -23.38 -0.66 -20.62
C ILE A 79 -24.35 -1.77 -21.02
N VAL A 80 -23.87 -2.80 -21.70
CA VAL A 80 -24.72 -3.93 -22.15
C VAL A 80 -25.32 -4.67 -20.96
N THR A 81 -24.50 -5.01 -19.95
CA THR A 81 -24.99 -5.71 -18.75
C THR A 81 -25.97 -4.85 -17.94
N GLY A 82 -25.72 -3.54 -17.81
CA GLY A 82 -26.67 -2.59 -17.23
C GLY A 82 -27.98 -2.53 -18.02
N GLY A 83 -27.90 -2.55 -19.35
CA GLY A 83 -29.07 -2.61 -20.24
C GLY A 83 -29.91 -3.88 -20.06
N VAL A 84 -29.26 -5.04 -19.94
CA VAL A 84 -29.95 -6.31 -19.67
C VAL A 84 -30.65 -6.28 -18.32
N LEU A 85 -29.97 -5.76 -17.26
CA LEU A 85 -30.58 -5.59 -15.93
C LEU A 85 -31.79 -4.66 -15.97
N MET A 86 -31.67 -3.53 -16.65
CA MET A 86 -32.78 -2.56 -16.80
C MET A 86 -33.96 -3.16 -17.54
N LEU A 87 -33.72 -3.77 -18.71
CA LEU A 87 -34.79 -4.34 -19.54
C LEU A 87 -35.48 -5.53 -18.86
N SER A 88 -34.72 -6.39 -18.16
CA SER A 88 -35.31 -7.48 -17.41
C SER A 88 -36.19 -6.97 -16.24
N ALA A 89 -35.75 -5.92 -15.52
CA ALA A 89 -36.54 -5.31 -14.45
C ALA A 89 -37.84 -4.64 -14.99
N LEU A 90 -37.76 -3.90 -16.09
CA LEU A 90 -38.95 -3.31 -16.74
C LEU A 90 -39.90 -4.40 -17.24
N GLY A 91 -39.38 -5.48 -17.86
CA GLY A 91 -40.18 -6.62 -18.26
C GLY A 91 -40.88 -7.30 -17.09
N VAL A 92 -40.26 -7.41 -15.93
CA VAL A 92 -40.90 -7.88 -14.69
C VAL A 92 -42.10 -6.98 -14.34
N SER A 93 -41.98 -5.64 -14.42
CA SER A 93 -43.08 -4.73 -14.15
C SER A 93 -44.26 -4.95 -15.11
N VAL A 94 -43.98 -5.20 -16.40
CA VAL A 94 -45.04 -5.48 -17.41
C VAL A 94 -45.74 -6.82 -17.12
N MET A 95 -44.98 -7.89 -16.90
CA MET A 95 -45.52 -9.25 -16.69
C MET A 95 -46.29 -9.35 -15.36
N ALA A 96 -45.77 -8.71 -14.31
CA ALA A 96 -46.41 -8.68 -13.01
C ALA A 96 -47.57 -7.65 -12.89
N GLN A 97 -47.74 -6.81 -13.91
CA GLN A 97 -48.68 -5.68 -13.91
C GLN A 97 -48.58 -4.84 -12.63
N SER A 98 -47.36 -4.58 -12.20
CA SER A 98 -47.06 -3.94 -10.89
C SER A 98 -45.76 -3.14 -10.91
N GLY A 99 -45.50 -2.39 -9.86
CA GLY A 99 -44.23 -1.68 -9.65
C GLY A 99 -43.05 -2.55 -9.18
N LEU A 100 -43.16 -3.90 -9.18
CA LEU A 100 -42.11 -4.80 -8.65
C LEU A 100 -40.77 -4.67 -9.36
N GLY A 101 -40.76 -4.43 -10.66
CA GLY A 101 -39.53 -4.16 -11.41
C GLY A 101 -38.79 -2.91 -10.90
N GLY A 102 -39.50 -1.93 -10.34
CA GLY A 102 -38.89 -0.78 -9.70
C GLY A 102 -37.95 -1.17 -8.55
N ILE A 103 -38.27 -2.22 -7.78
CA ILE A 103 -37.38 -2.75 -6.71
C ILE A 103 -36.08 -3.29 -7.32
N LEU A 104 -36.14 -3.97 -8.46
CA LEU A 104 -34.96 -4.46 -9.18
C LEU A 104 -34.12 -3.28 -9.73
N LEU A 105 -34.76 -2.21 -10.20
CA LEU A 105 -34.07 -1.00 -10.65
C LEU A 105 -33.36 -0.27 -9.50
N LEU A 106 -33.81 -0.39 -8.24
CA LEU A 106 -33.08 0.12 -7.08
C LEU A 106 -31.75 -0.62 -6.86
N ILE A 107 -31.73 -1.93 -7.08
CA ILE A 107 -30.49 -2.72 -7.02
C ILE A 107 -29.50 -2.20 -8.08
N LEU A 108 -29.99 -1.99 -9.31
CA LEU A 108 -29.19 -1.42 -10.39
C LEU A 108 -28.70 -0.01 -10.06
N ALA A 109 -29.53 0.84 -9.47
CA ALA A 109 -29.15 2.20 -9.06
C ALA A 109 -27.97 2.21 -8.07
N GLY A 110 -27.96 1.28 -7.11
CA GLY A 110 -26.82 1.11 -6.19
C GLY A 110 -25.55 0.58 -6.85
N LEU A 111 -25.68 -0.11 -8.00
CA LEU A 111 -24.56 -0.66 -8.75
C LEU A 111 -23.94 0.33 -9.75
N LEU A 112 -24.72 1.29 -10.25
CA LEU A 112 -24.30 2.24 -11.30
C LEU A 112 -23.00 3.01 -10.98
N PRO A 113 -22.72 3.50 -9.74
CA PRO A 113 -21.47 4.18 -9.42
C PRO A 113 -20.21 3.33 -9.61
N TRP A 114 -20.36 2.00 -9.55
CA TRP A 114 -19.28 1.04 -9.79
C TRP A 114 -19.09 0.70 -11.26
N MET A 115 -20.11 0.94 -12.07
CA MET A 115 -20.15 0.58 -13.49
C MET A 115 -19.79 1.75 -14.41
N LEU A 116 -20.32 2.94 -14.12
CA LEU A 116 -20.32 4.08 -15.03
C LEU A 116 -19.77 5.35 -14.35
N PRO A 117 -19.20 6.28 -15.15
CA PRO A 117 -18.94 7.64 -14.68
C PRO A 117 -20.22 8.33 -14.18
N VAL A 118 -20.10 9.18 -13.16
CA VAL A 118 -21.25 9.79 -12.45
C VAL A 118 -22.27 10.44 -13.40
N VAL A 119 -21.82 11.17 -14.41
CA VAL A 119 -22.70 11.87 -15.37
C VAL A 119 -23.57 10.85 -16.16
N TRP A 120 -22.96 9.78 -16.68
CA TRP A 120 -23.66 8.73 -17.38
C TRP A 120 -24.61 7.94 -16.49
N ALA A 121 -24.20 7.69 -15.24
CA ALA A 121 -25.02 7.00 -14.26
C ALA A 121 -26.26 7.83 -13.86
N LEU A 122 -26.14 9.14 -13.67
CA LEU A 122 -27.27 10.02 -13.42
C LEU A 122 -28.25 10.08 -14.59
N THR A 123 -27.73 10.18 -15.82
CA THR A 123 -28.57 10.13 -17.02
C THR A 123 -29.33 8.79 -17.07
N TRP A 124 -28.67 7.69 -16.73
CA TRP A 124 -29.28 6.36 -16.68
C TRP A 124 -30.42 6.29 -15.66
N LEU A 125 -30.25 6.85 -14.46
CA LEU A 125 -31.29 6.91 -13.43
C LEU A 125 -32.55 7.63 -13.92
N VAL A 126 -32.41 8.73 -14.62
CA VAL A 126 -33.51 9.47 -15.18
C VAL A 126 -34.22 8.62 -16.26
N VAL A 127 -33.45 8.05 -17.18
CA VAL A 127 -34.00 7.22 -18.28
C VAL A 127 -34.76 6.00 -17.73
N GLN A 128 -34.16 5.26 -16.78
CA GLN A 128 -34.81 4.09 -16.21
C GLN A 128 -36.12 4.43 -15.47
N SER A 129 -36.17 5.57 -14.79
CA SER A 129 -37.37 6.00 -14.04
C SER A 129 -38.47 6.48 -14.96
N LEU A 130 -38.13 7.15 -16.06
CA LEU A 130 -39.07 7.52 -17.12
C LEU A 130 -39.65 6.26 -17.80
N LEU A 131 -38.79 5.29 -18.14
CA LEU A 131 -39.24 4.02 -18.71
C LEU A 131 -40.13 3.22 -17.75
N LEU A 132 -39.82 3.23 -16.46
CA LEU A 132 -40.66 2.62 -15.43
C LEU A 132 -42.03 3.31 -15.35
N SER A 133 -42.08 4.65 -15.37
CA SER A 133 -43.33 5.41 -15.40
C SER A 133 -44.18 5.05 -16.62
N VAL A 134 -43.59 4.94 -17.80
CA VAL A 134 -44.27 4.54 -19.02
C VAL A 134 -44.82 3.10 -18.90
N THR A 135 -44.00 2.15 -18.41
CA THR A 135 -44.44 0.74 -18.25
C THR A 135 -45.59 0.60 -17.27
N ILE A 136 -45.62 1.37 -16.19
CA ILE A 136 -46.71 1.39 -15.21
C ILE A 136 -47.99 2.05 -15.83
N GLY A 137 -47.80 3.11 -16.63
CA GLY A 137 -48.91 3.80 -17.28
C GLY A 137 -49.66 2.98 -18.35
N VAL A 138 -49.05 1.89 -18.86
CA VAL A 138 -49.69 0.95 -19.78
C VAL A 138 -50.55 -0.08 -19.02
N ILE A 139 -50.43 -0.21 -17.71
CA ILE A 139 -51.19 -1.15 -16.90
C ILE A 139 -52.67 -0.71 -16.86
N PRO A 140 -53.62 -1.60 -17.18
CA PRO A 140 -55.03 -1.26 -17.13
C PRO A 140 -55.46 -0.76 -15.75
N GLY A 141 -56.18 0.38 -15.72
CA GLY A 141 -56.70 0.97 -14.49
C GLY A 141 -55.76 1.92 -13.78
N VAL A 142 -54.50 2.11 -14.25
CA VAL A 142 -53.56 3.07 -13.70
C VAL A 142 -53.72 4.41 -14.41
N SER A 143 -53.90 5.50 -13.65
CA SER A 143 -53.95 6.84 -14.22
C SER A 143 -52.56 7.32 -14.67
N PRO A 144 -52.45 8.19 -15.68
CA PRO A 144 -51.14 8.81 -16.02
C PRO A 144 -50.51 9.56 -14.85
N GLY A 145 -51.33 10.14 -13.98
CA GLY A 145 -50.84 10.82 -12.76
C GLY A 145 -50.19 9.86 -11.76
N ASP A 146 -50.84 8.70 -11.52
CA ASP A 146 -50.28 7.66 -10.63
C ASP A 146 -49.00 7.05 -11.19
N ALA A 147 -48.93 6.82 -12.49
CA ALA A 147 -47.73 6.36 -13.15
C ALA A 147 -46.56 7.36 -13.03
N ALA A 148 -46.83 8.65 -13.23
CA ALA A 148 -45.84 9.70 -13.08
C ALA A 148 -45.38 9.84 -11.61
N LEU A 149 -46.28 9.82 -10.64
CA LEU A 149 -45.97 9.83 -9.23
C LEU A 149 -45.09 8.64 -8.82
N THR A 150 -45.42 7.43 -9.32
CA THR A 150 -44.66 6.23 -9.03
C THR A 150 -43.25 6.32 -9.62
N GLY A 151 -43.11 6.77 -10.89
CA GLY A 151 -41.81 6.99 -11.52
C GLY A 151 -40.97 8.03 -10.77
N GLY A 152 -41.58 9.13 -10.34
CA GLY A 152 -40.93 10.16 -9.51
C GLY A 152 -40.46 9.64 -8.15
N LEU A 153 -41.29 8.82 -7.48
CA LEU A 153 -40.93 8.18 -6.20
C LEU A 153 -39.71 7.24 -6.38
N PHE A 154 -39.76 6.39 -7.40
CA PHE A 154 -38.63 5.48 -7.68
C PHE A 154 -37.38 6.23 -8.12
N LEU A 155 -37.48 7.37 -8.81
CA LEU A 155 -36.33 8.24 -9.10
C LEU A 155 -35.70 8.76 -7.81
N GLY A 156 -36.51 9.26 -6.86
CA GLY A 156 -36.01 9.76 -5.58
C GLY A 156 -35.28 8.68 -4.76
N ILE A 157 -35.89 7.49 -4.66
CA ILE A 157 -35.28 6.36 -3.93
C ILE A 157 -34.01 5.86 -4.66
N SER A 158 -34.04 5.79 -6.00
CA SER A 158 -32.88 5.41 -6.82
C SER A 158 -31.72 6.39 -6.67
N LEU A 159 -32.00 7.69 -6.62
CA LEU A 159 -31.00 8.72 -6.38
C LEU A 159 -30.39 8.60 -4.98
N PHE A 160 -31.21 8.31 -3.98
CA PHE A 160 -30.72 8.04 -2.61
C PHE A 160 -29.82 6.81 -2.58
N ALA A 161 -30.21 5.69 -3.20
CA ALA A 161 -29.40 4.47 -3.28
C ALA A 161 -28.07 4.74 -4.02
N PHE A 162 -28.12 5.48 -5.13
CA PHE A 162 -26.96 5.90 -5.89
C PHE A 162 -26.01 6.77 -5.07
N MET A 163 -26.49 7.82 -4.40
CA MET A 163 -25.69 8.70 -3.56
C MET A 163 -25.07 7.97 -2.37
N SER A 164 -25.83 7.08 -1.72
CA SER A 164 -25.29 6.22 -0.66
C SER A 164 -24.13 5.35 -1.15
N SER A 165 -24.23 4.80 -2.36
CA SER A 165 -23.17 4.01 -2.98
C SER A 165 -21.95 4.87 -3.37
N VAL A 166 -22.14 6.10 -3.88
CA VAL A 166 -21.06 7.05 -4.17
C VAL A 166 -20.29 7.42 -2.89
N VAL A 167 -21.02 7.74 -1.81
CA VAL A 167 -20.40 8.05 -0.51
C VAL A 167 -19.60 6.87 0.02
N ALA A 168 -20.15 5.65 -0.10
CA ALA A 168 -19.42 4.43 0.29
C ALA A 168 -18.11 4.27 -0.50
N LEU A 169 -18.12 4.48 -1.82
CA LEU A 169 -16.93 4.45 -2.67
C LEU A 169 -15.88 5.47 -2.24
N GLN A 170 -16.29 6.73 -2.00
CA GLN A 170 -15.39 7.79 -1.56
C GLN A 170 -14.78 7.50 -0.19
N GLN A 171 -15.57 6.99 0.75
CA GLN A 171 -15.08 6.61 2.08
C GLN A 171 -14.05 5.47 2.00
N HIS A 172 -14.23 4.50 1.09
CA HIS A 172 -13.25 3.44 0.89
C HIS A 172 -11.94 3.97 0.33
N ALA A 173 -12.01 4.80 -0.72
CA ALA A 173 -10.81 5.40 -1.29
C ALA A 173 -10.04 6.24 -0.26
N ALA A 174 -10.74 7.06 0.53
CA ALA A 174 -10.13 7.86 1.58
C ALA A 174 -9.51 7.01 2.71
N ARG A 175 -10.16 5.91 3.11
CA ARG A 175 -9.60 4.98 4.12
C ARG A 175 -8.33 4.29 3.63
N ASP A 176 -8.29 3.88 2.37
CA ASP A 176 -7.11 3.23 1.80
C ASP A 176 -5.93 4.20 1.68
N GLU A 177 -6.20 5.46 1.34
CA GLU A 177 -5.19 6.52 1.33
C GLU A 177 -4.66 6.81 2.73
N LEU A 178 -5.56 6.95 3.73
CA LEU A 178 -5.16 7.12 5.13
C LEU A 178 -4.32 5.96 5.65
N ARG A 179 -4.64 4.72 5.28
CA ARG A 179 -3.83 3.55 5.67
C ARG A 179 -2.42 3.60 5.08
N LYS A 180 -2.29 4.00 3.81
CA LYS A 180 -0.98 4.19 3.15
C LYS A 180 -0.16 5.26 3.86
N LEU A 181 -0.75 6.43 4.08
CA LEU A 181 -0.10 7.55 4.76
C LEU A 181 0.33 7.18 6.19
N ASN A 182 -0.52 6.46 6.92
CA ASN A 182 -0.19 6.01 8.29
C ASN A 182 0.97 5.00 8.29
N SER A 183 0.99 4.07 7.33
CA SER A 183 2.11 3.13 7.16
C SER A 183 3.43 3.87 6.83
N GLU A 184 3.39 4.85 5.92
CA GLU A 184 4.54 5.68 5.57
C GLU A 184 5.03 6.51 6.78
N LEU A 185 4.09 7.04 7.57
CA LEU A 185 4.41 7.80 8.79
C LEU A 185 5.12 6.92 9.83
N HIS A 186 4.58 5.73 10.11
CA HIS A 186 5.22 4.79 11.05
C HIS A 186 6.61 4.36 10.59
N ALA A 187 6.80 4.07 9.30
CA ALA A 187 8.11 3.75 8.75
C ALA A 187 9.10 4.92 8.93
N THR A 188 8.65 6.14 8.66
CA THR A 188 9.48 7.35 8.82
C THR A 188 9.82 7.61 10.29
N GLN A 189 8.86 7.43 11.20
CA GLN A 189 9.10 7.58 12.64
C GLN A 189 10.11 6.56 13.16
N ALA A 190 10.03 5.29 12.72
CA ALA A 190 10.99 4.26 13.09
C ALA A 190 12.42 4.61 12.63
N LEU A 191 12.55 5.11 11.38
CA LEU A 191 13.83 5.56 10.84
C LEU A 191 14.40 6.77 11.59
N LEU A 192 13.54 7.74 11.95
CA LEU A 192 13.97 8.90 12.74
C LEU A 192 14.42 8.51 14.15
N ALA A 193 13.70 7.60 14.81
CA ALA A 193 14.06 7.09 16.12
C ALA A 193 15.44 6.40 16.11
N GLU A 194 15.69 5.56 15.11
CA GLU A 194 16.99 4.88 14.96
C GLU A 194 18.11 5.87 14.64
N ASN A 195 17.89 6.82 13.72
CA ASN A 195 18.87 7.86 13.42
C ASN A 195 19.21 8.71 14.66
N THR A 196 18.20 9.05 15.50
CA THR A 196 18.41 9.81 16.73
C THR A 196 19.24 9.00 17.74
N ARG A 197 18.95 7.69 17.84
CA ARG A 197 19.69 6.79 18.72
C ARG A 197 21.18 6.67 18.32
N ILE A 198 21.44 6.53 17.03
CA ILE A 198 22.81 6.47 16.49
C ILE A 198 23.53 7.81 16.73
N ALA A 199 22.90 8.94 16.41
CA ALA A 199 23.49 10.26 16.64
C ALA A 199 23.84 10.51 18.11
N GLU A 200 22.97 10.08 19.02
CA GLU A 200 23.18 10.20 20.46
C GLU A 200 24.35 9.33 20.95
N ARG A 201 24.47 8.10 20.48
CA ARG A 201 25.62 7.23 20.78
C ARG A 201 26.94 7.85 20.31
N VAL A 202 27.00 8.39 19.10
CA VAL A 202 28.19 9.07 18.56
C VAL A 202 28.51 10.32 19.36
N ARG A 203 27.51 11.07 19.83
CA ARG A 203 27.71 12.24 20.71
C ARG A 203 28.32 11.83 22.04
N ILE A 204 27.76 10.82 22.71
CA ILE A 204 28.23 10.29 23.98
C ILE A 204 29.68 9.77 23.86
N ALA A 205 29.98 9.03 22.80
CA ALA A 205 31.31 8.50 22.54
C ALA A 205 32.34 9.63 22.40
N ARG A 206 32.02 10.74 21.72
CA ARG A 206 32.88 11.93 21.62
C ARG A 206 33.06 12.63 22.96
N GLU A 207 31.97 12.88 23.68
CA GLU A 207 32.04 13.53 25.00
C GLU A 207 32.88 12.72 26.00
N LEU A 208 32.72 11.38 26.00
CA LEU A 208 33.55 10.50 26.84
C LEU A 208 35.03 10.56 26.43
N HIS A 209 35.32 10.54 25.15
CA HIS A 209 36.70 10.63 24.63
C HIS A 209 37.35 11.95 25.04
N ASP A 210 36.67 13.07 24.84
CA ASP A 210 37.21 14.40 25.07
C ASP A 210 37.36 14.71 26.58
N LEU A 211 36.37 14.34 27.38
CA LEU A 211 36.36 14.70 28.81
C LEU A 211 37.22 13.72 29.64
N VAL A 212 36.95 12.41 29.51
CA VAL A 212 37.60 11.38 30.32
C VAL A 212 39.00 11.07 29.78
N GLY A 213 39.12 10.97 28.45
CA GLY A 213 40.41 10.70 27.82
C GLY A 213 41.47 11.79 28.09
N HIS A 214 41.08 13.08 28.02
CA HIS A 214 41.97 14.20 28.33
C HIS A 214 42.40 14.21 29.80
N HIS A 215 41.47 14.03 30.72
CA HIS A 215 41.79 14.05 32.17
C HIS A 215 42.65 12.86 32.61
N LEU A 216 42.38 11.66 32.08
CA LEU A 216 43.18 10.48 32.37
C LEU A 216 44.59 10.58 31.76
N THR A 217 44.74 11.18 30.59
CA THR A 217 46.05 11.44 29.97
C THR A 217 46.84 12.42 30.81
N ALA A 218 46.25 13.53 31.25
CA ALA A 218 46.90 14.50 32.11
C ALA A 218 47.27 13.89 33.49
N LEU A 219 46.39 13.05 34.07
CA LEU A 219 46.69 12.33 35.33
C LEU A 219 47.87 11.38 35.18
N THR A 220 47.87 10.58 34.09
CA THR A 220 48.95 9.63 33.81
C THR A 220 50.29 10.35 33.65
N LEU A 221 50.35 11.49 32.95
CA LEU A 221 51.55 12.30 32.80
C LEU A 221 52.05 12.88 34.13
N ASN A 222 51.16 13.42 34.98
CA ASN A 222 51.52 13.93 36.30
C ASN A 222 52.05 12.84 37.22
N LEU A 223 51.46 11.65 37.20
CA LEU A 223 51.94 10.51 37.96
C LEU A 223 53.30 10.01 37.43
N GLU A 224 53.54 10.04 36.13
CA GLU A 224 54.84 9.70 35.55
C GLU A 224 55.93 10.67 36.03
N VAL A 225 55.70 11.97 36.03
CA VAL A 225 56.57 12.96 36.55
C VAL A 225 56.84 12.71 38.11
N ALA A 226 55.80 12.41 38.85
CA ALA A 226 55.87 12.11 40.26
C ALA A 226 56.78 10.89 40.58
N THR A 227 56.78 9.83 39.73
CA THR A 227 57.67 8.67 39.91
C THR A 227 59.14 9.00 39.86
N HIS A 228 59.53 10.10 39.19
CA HIS A 228 60.91 10.59 39.11
C HIS A 228 61.29 11.50 40.28
N LEU A 229 60.34 12.01 41.07
CA LEU A 229 60.54 12.97 42.11
C LEU A 229 60.52 12.35 43.52
N VAL A 230 59.97 11.13 43.70
CA VAL A 230 59.78 10.47 45.00
C VAL A 230 60.60 9.18 45.09
N SER A 231 60.92 8.73 46.34
CA SER A 231 61.63 7.49 46.60
C SER A 231 61.04 6.72 47.76
N GLY A 232 61.47 5.46 47.98
CA GLY A 232 61.01 4.61 49.07
C GLY A 232 59.54 4.20 48.95
N LYS A 233 58.78 4.02 50.00
CA LYS A 233 57.41 3.60 50.05
C LYS A 233 56.46 4.52 49.26
N ALA A 234 56.77 5.80 49.17
CA ALA A 234 56.00 6.77 48.38
C ALA A 234 56.06 6.44 46.87
N LEU A 235 57.24 5.99 46.40
CA LEU A 235 57.38 5.58 45.00
C LEU A 235 56.51 4.37 44.63
N GLU A 236 56.39 3.38 45.55
CA GLU A 236 55.52 2.20 45.33
C GLU A 236 54.05 2.62 45.15
N HIS A 237 53.58 3.53 46.03
CA HIS A 237 52.20 4.03 45.92
C HIS A 237 51.93 4.84 44.62
N VAL A 238 52.90 5.67 44.21
CA VAL A 238 52.77 6.46 42.96
C VAL A 238 52.84 5.55 41.76
N GLN A 239 53.67 4.53 41.70
CA GLN A 239 53.73 3.54 40.61
C GLN A 239 52.44 2.73 40.54
N GLN A 240 51.85 2.37 41.68
CA GLN A 240 50.56 1.67 41.70
C GLN A 240 49.45 2.58 41.16
N ALA A 241 49.37 3.86 41.58
CA ALA A 241 48.40 4.82 41.04
C ALA A 241 48.57 5.06 39.54
N HIS A 242 49.83 5.15 39.04
CA HIS A 242 50.14 5.29 37.63
C HIS A 242 49.67 4.07 36.81
N SER A 243 49.88 2.86 37.33
CA SER A 243 49.41 1.63 36.68
C SER A 243 47.88 1.59 36.56
N VAL A 244 47.16 1.99 37.63
CA VAL A 244 45.69 2.07 37.62
C VAL A 244 45.21 3.12 36.64
N ALA A 245 45.83 4.30 36.57
CA ALA A 245 45.47 5.35 35.61
C ALA A 245 45.65 4.90 34.16
N LYS A 246 46.74 4.15 33.86
CA LYS A 246 46.97 3.56 32.53
C LYS A 246 45.92 2.53 32.17
N LEU A 247 45.54 1.65 33.11
CA LEU A 247 44.47 0.67 32.88
C LEU A 247 43.14 1.37 32.59
N LEU A 248 42.75 2.34 33.42
CA LEU A 248 41.50 3.10 33.19
C LEU A 248 41.49 3.82 31.83
N LEU A 249 42.64 4.37 31.40
CA LEU A 249 42.73 5.01 30.09
C LEU A 249 42.57 3.99 28.95
N ALA A 250 43.11 2.78 29.12
CA ALA A 250 42.91 1.69 28.14
C ALA A 250 41.45 1.22 28.11
N ASP A 251 40.83 0.99 29.27
CA ASP A 251 39.43 0.58 29.39
C ASP A 251 38.46 1.59 28.75
N VAL A 252 38.67 2.90 29.01
CA VAL A 252 37.87 3.97 28.40
C VAL A 252 38.05 4.00 26.89
N ARG A 253 39.28 3.82 26.38
CA ARG A 253 39.53 3.75 24.94
C ARG A 253 38.88 2.53 24.31
N GLU A 254 38.88 1.38 24.98
CA GLU A 254 38.20 0.16 24.53
C GLU A 254 36.71 0.37 24.48
N VAL A 255 36.07 0.88 25.54
CA VAL A 255 34.62 1.18 25.56
C VAL A 255 34.23 2.18 24.46
N VAL A 256 35.00 3.25 24.26
CA VAL A 256 34.75 4.22 23.19
C VAL A 256 34.97 3.59 21.80
N SER A 257 35.98 2.70 21.68
CA SER A 257 36.23 1.94 20.47
C SER A 257 35.08 0.95 20.16
N ASP A 258 34.60 0.23 21.17
CA ASP A 258 33.47 -0.69 21.05
C ASP A 258 32.18 0.05 20.70
N MET A 259 31.94 1.22 21.31
CA MET A 259 30.83 2.09 20.91
C MET A 259 30.94 2.56 19.44
N ARG A 260 32.14 2.62 18.87
CA ARG A 260 32.42 2.89 17.45
C ARG A 260 32.44 1.62 16.59
N HIS A 261 32.83 0.46 17.15
CA HIS A 261 32.91 -0.80 16.41
C HIS A 261 31.54 -1.51 16.28
N ASP A 262 30.66 -1.32 17.27
CA ASP A 262 29.25 -1.75 17.19
C ASP A 262 28.45 -0.99 16.09
N ASP A 263 29.02 0.12 15.59
CA ASP A 263 28.49 0.91 14.49
C ASP A 263 28.72 0.30 13.10
N LYS A 264 29.48 -0.79 12.97
CA LYS A 264 29.65 -1.46 11.68
C LYS A 264 28.37 -2.24 11.31
N VAL A 265 27.64 -1.73 10.34
CA VAL A 265 26.38 -2.29 9.90
C VAL A 265 26.61 -3.55 9.06
N ASP A 266 25.91 -4.63 9.39
CA ASP A 266 25.76 -5.77 8.50
C ASP A 266 24.76 -5.41 7.40
N LEU A 267 25.29 -4.84 6.30
CA LEU A 267 24.49 -4.43 5.15
C LEU A 267 23.75 -5.63 4.52
N ALA A 268 24.32 -6.83 4.59
CA ALA A 268 23.70 -8.03 4.05
C ALA A 268 22.46 -8.44 4.85
N ALA A 269 22.52 -8.38 6.19
CA ALA A 269 21.37 -8.63 7.05
C ALA A 269 20.28 -7.56 6.85
N ALA A 270 20.66 -6.28 6.78
CA ALA A 270 19.74 -5.18 6.55
C ALA A 270 19.01 -5.31 5.18
N LEU A 271 19.71 -5.70 4.12
CA LEU A 271 19.11 -5.94 2.81
C LEU A 271 18.14 -7.14 2.83
N ARG A 272 18.44 -8.23 3.54
CA ARG A 272 17.51 -9.36 3.70
C ARG A 272 16.21 -8.92 4.36
N THR A 273 16.30 -8.21 5.47
CA THR A 273 15.12 -7.68 6.18
C THR A 273 14.29 -6.73 5.31
N LEU A 274 14.97 -5.88 4.51
CA LEU A 274 14.30 -4.96 3.60
C LEU A 274 13.46 -5.68 2.53
N VAL A 275 13.94 -6.81 2.04
CA VAL A 275 13.31 -7.59 0.96
C VAL A 275 12.15 -8.45 1.48
N GLU A 276 12.22 -8.97 2.70
CA GLU A 276 11.20 -9.84 3.30
C GLU A 276 9.80 -9.20 3.37
N GLY A 277 9.72 -7.87 3.42
CA GLY A 277 8.45 -7.11 3.49
C GLY A 277 7.79 -6.81 2.15
N VAL A 278 8.35 -7.20 1.00
CA VAL A 278 7.88 -6.80 -0.33
C VAL A 278 7.24 -7.98 -1.07
N PRO A 279 5.89 -7.98 -1.25
CA PRO A 279 5.20 -9.09 -1.90
C PRO A 279 5.38 -9.12 -3.42
N GLU A 280 5.46 -7.95 -4.08
CA GLU A 280 5.67 -7.76 -5.52
C GLU A 280 6.46 -6.49 -5.79
N PRO A 281 7.43 -6.49 -6.75
CA PRO A 281 7.91 -7.59 -7.61
C PRO A 281 8.66 -8.69 -6.84
N ARG A 282 8.86 -9.87 -7.45
CA ARG A 282 9.70 -10.92 -6.87
C ARG A 282 11.15 -10.45 -6.81
N ILE A 283 11.72 -10.32 -5.61
CA ILE A 283 13.07 -9.82 -5.42
C ILE A 283 14.05 -11.00 -5.35
N HIS A 284 15.08 -10.96 -6.21
CA HIS A 284 16.19 -11.90 -6.26
C HIS A 284 17.41 -11.24 -5.64
N LEU A 285 17.75 -11.61 -4.42
CA LEU A 285 18.86 -11.04 -3.68
C LEU A 285 20.11 -11.93 -3.83
N ASN A 286 21.21 -11.35 -4.33
CA ASN A 286 22.51 -12.02 -4.48
C ASN A 286 23.55 -11.26 -3.65
N LEU A 287 23.97 -11.84 -2.53
CA LEU A 287 24.91 -11.28 -1.58
C LEU A 287 26.19 -12.13 -1.54
N PRO A 288 27.38 -11.56 -1.34
CA PRO A 288 28.62 -12.32 -1.13
C PRO A 288 28.54 -13.11 0.18
N HIS A 289 29.27 -14.22 0.26
CA HIS A 289 29.30 -15.09 1.45
C HIS A 289 29.94 -14.37 2.65
N GLU A 290 30.97 -13.58 2.41
CA GLU A 290 31.63 -12.73 3.39
C GLU A 290 31.60 -11.31 2.86
N LEU A 291 30.98 -10.42 3.58
CA LEU A 291 30.99 -8.98 3.34
C LEU A 291 31.69 -8.32 4.52
N SER A 292 32.71 -7.53 4.24
CA SER A 292 33.36 -6.75 5.29
C SER A 292 32.34 -5.83 5.96
N ARG A 293 32.36 -5.79 7.29
CA ARG A 293 31.49 -4.88 8.04
C ARG A 293 31.83 -3.44 7.62
N MET A 294 30.84 -2.73 7.17
CA MET A 294 30.98 -1.43 6.54
C MET A 294 30.68 -0.30 7.56
N ASP A 295 31.33 0.85 7.36
CA ASP A 295 30.98 2.09 8.03
C ASP A 295 29.45 2.39 7.89
N PRO A 296 28.78 2.81 8.98
CA PRO A 296 27.34 3.03 9.00
C PRO A 296 26.84 3.99 7.93
N LEU A 297 27.59 5.06 7.66
CA LEU A 297 27.21 6.08 6.71
C LEU A 297 27.19 5.52 5.25
N ARG A 298 28.20 4.71 4.92
CA ARG A 298 28.30 4.02 3.61
C ARG A 298 27.23 2.95 3.48
N ALA A 299 27.04 2.14 4.51
CA ALA A 299 25.98 1.13 4.56
C ALA A 299 24.58 1.76 4.40
N GLN A 300 24.33 2.87 5.08
CA GLN A 300 23.07 3.59 5.01
C GLN A 300 22.79 4.14 3.60
N VAL A 301 23.80 4.69 2.91
CA VAL A 301 23.63 5.21 1.56
C VAL A 301 23.28 4.09 0.59
N LEU A 302 23.99 2.94 0.64
CA LEU A 302 23.69 1.77 -0.21
C LEU A 302 22.31 1.18 0.10
N LEU A 303 21.92 1.10 1.38
CA LEU A 303 20.59 0.63 1.78
C LEU A 303 19.48 1.55 1.24
N ARG A 304 19.70 2.88 1.26
CA ARG A 304 18.79 3.85 0.66
C ARG A 304 18.67 3.69 -0.86
N CYS A 305 19.76 3.37 -1.56
CA CYS A 305 19.73 3.07 -2.99
C CYS A 305 18.85 1.82 -3.27
N ALA A 306 19.00 0.77 -2.46
CA ALA A 306 18.16 -0.41 -2.57
C ALA A 306 16.67 -0.11 -2.29
N GLN A 307 16.37 0.66 -1.23
CA GLN A 307 15.01 1.09 -0.89
C GLN A 307 14.34 1.87 -2.01
N GLU A 308 15.05 2.84 -2.59
CA GLU A 308 14.54 3.65 -3.69
C GLU A 308 14.29 2.80 -4.93
N MET A 309 15.19 1.86 -5.24
CA MET A 309 15.01 0.93 -6.35
C MET A 309 13.78 0.04 -6.17
N ILE A 310 13.58 -0.53 -4.98
CA ILE A 310 12.39 -1.32 -4.63
C ILE A 310 11.13 -0.46 -4.80
N THR A 311 11.14 0.76 -4.24
CA THR A 311 10.00 1.68 -4.31
C THR A 311 9.65 2.03 -5.75
N ASN A 312 10.66 2.30 -6.60
CA ASN A 312 10.48 2.63 -8.00
C ASN A 312 9.95 1.45 -8.80
N SER A 313 10.44 0.24 -8.53
CA SER A 313 9.95 -0.99 -9.17
C SER A 313 8.49 -1.27 -8.80
N VAL A 314 8.12 -1.12 -7.53
CA VAL A 314 6.74 -1.29 -7.04
C VAL A 314 5.79 -0.23 -7.61
N ARG A 315 6.19 1.05 -7.59
CA ARG A 315 5.29 2.18 -7.93
C ARG A 315 5.22 2.47 -9.42
N HIS A 316 6.33 2.31 -10.15
CA HIS A 316 6.48 2.87 -11.50
C HIS A 316 6.80 1.85 -12.59
N ALA A 317 7.55 0.80 -12.28
CA ALA A 317 8.08 -0.09 -13.30
C ALA A 317 7.06 -1.12 -13.83
N ARG A 318 6.08 -1.53 -13.04
CA ARG A 318 5.22 -2.70 -13.30
C ARG A 318 6.07 -3.96 -13.54
N ALA A 319 7.20 -4.05 -12.86
CA ALA A 319 8.12 -5.16 -12.95
C ALA A 319 7.53 -6.43 -12.29
N ARG A 320 7.92 -7.59 -12.81
CA ARG A 320 7.63 -8.89 -12.19
C ARG A 320 8.79 -9.36 -11.33
N ASN A 321 10.01 -8.99 -11.73
CA ASN A 321 11.24 -9.37 -11.05
C ASN A 321 12.14 -8.15 -10.82
N LEU A 322 12.82 -8.16 -9.67
CA LEU A 322 13.86 -7.20 -9.31
C LEU A 322 15.08 -7.98 -8.82
N TRP A 323 16.22 -7.80 -9.45
CA TRP A 323 17.50 -8.40 -9.05
C TRP A 323 18.32 -7.35 -8.31
N ILE A 324 18.73 -7.66 -7.09
CA ILE A 324 19.61 -6.85 -6.27
C ILE A 324 20.88 -7.67 -6.01
N ARG A 325 22.04 -7.14 -6.38
CA ARG A 325 23.32 -7.77 -6.15
C ARG A 325 24.26 -6.82 -5.43
N LEU A 326 24.97 -7.34 -4.45
CA LEU A 326 26.04 -6.65 -3.74
C LEU A 326 27.37 -7.32 -4.09
N LEU A 327 28.36 -6.51 -4.43
CA LEU A 327 29.71 -6.96 -4.77
C LEU A 327 30.71 -6.12 -3.98
N GLU A 328 31.74 -6.77 -3.44
CA GLU A 328 32.87 -6.12 -2.80
C GLU A 328 34.13 -6.45 -3.60
N ASP A 329 34.90 -5.43 -3.97
CA ASP A 329 36.14 -5.55 -4.69
C ASP A 329 37.23 -4.64 -4.05
N GLU A 330 38.44 -4.63 -4.61
CA GLU A 330 39.56 -3.80 -4.13
C GLU A 330 39.26 -2.29 -4.15
N HIS A 331 38.28 -1.86 -4.97
CA HIS A 331 37.94 -0.45 -5.17
C HIS A 331 36.75 -0.02 -4.29
N GLY A 332 36.03 -0.96 -3.67
CA GLY A 332 34.89 -0.65 -2.82
C GLY A 332 33.75 -1.64 -2.89
N VAL A 333 32.60 -1.20 -2.39
CA VAL A 333 31.36 -1.98 -2.43
C VAL A 333 30.41 -1.38 -3.47
N ALA A 334 29.92 -2.23 -4.37
CA ALA A 334 28.96 -1.88 -5.39
C ALA A 334 27.63 -2.59 -5.16
N LEU A 335 26.55 -1.82 -5.13
CA LEU A 335 25.18 -2.30 -5.18
C LEU A 335 24.66 -2.15 -6.59
N THR A 336 24.26 -3.25 -7.24
CA THR A 336 23.56 -3.23 -8.52
C THR A 336 22.12 -3.68 -8.32
N ALA A 337 21.19 -2.94 -8.92
CA ALA A 337 19.77 -3.31 -8.90
C ALA A 337 19.19 -3.16 -10.30
N ARG A 338 18.42 -4.16 -10.77
CA ARG A 338 17.79 -4.15 -12.09
C ARG A 338 16.40 -4.75 -12.01
N ASP A 339 15.42 -4.11 -12.65
CA ASP A 339 14.08 -4.67 -12.84
C ASP A 339 13.79 -5.04 -14.31
N ASP A 340 12.76 -5.86 -14.53
CA ASP A 340 12.22 -6.24 -15.84
C ASP A 340 10.99 -5.41 -16.23
N GLY A 341 10.86 -4.20 -15.71
CA GLY A 341 9.69 -3.36 -15.91
C GLY A 341 9.67 -2.66 -17.28
N ARG A 342 8.76 -1.69 -17.41
CA ARG A 342 8.54 -0.97 -18.67
C ARG A 342 9.67 -0.05 -19.11
N GLY A 343 10.60 0.29 -18.22
CA GLY A 343 11.63 1.29 -18.48
C GLY A 343 11.08 2.69 -18.78
N VAL A 344 11.96 3.62 -19.12
CA VAL A 344 11.63 4.99 -19.50
C VAL A 344 12.44 5.45 -20.70
N GLU A 345 11.83 6.27 -21.56
CA GLU A 345 12.49 6.83 -22.76
C GLU A 345 13.46 7.98 -22.41
N THR A 346 13.12 8.73 -21.38
CA THR A 346 13.92 9.85 -20.87
C THR A 346 14.06 9.72 -19.36
N LEU A 347 15.30 9.59 -18.89
CA LEU A 347 15.62 9.65 -17.47
C LEU A 347 15.42 11.08 -16.96
N ARG A 348 14.26 11.33 -16.35
CA ARG A 348 14.05 12.58 -15.59
C ARG A 348 14.58 12.36 -14.19
N SER A 349 15.65 13.06 -13.83
CA SER A 349 16.15 13.10 -12.45
C SER A 349 15.10 13.64 -11.51
N GLY A 350 14.34 12.74 -10.85
CA GLY A 350 13.47 13.09 -9.74
C GLY A 350 14.26 13.28 -8.44
N ASN A 351 13.57 13.74 -7.39
CA ASN A 351 14.18 13.99 -6.07
C ASN A 351 14.93 12.76 -5.51
N GLY A 352 14.48 11.54 -5.78
CA GLY A 352 15.10 10.29 -5.33
C GLY A 352 16.48 10.08 -5.94
N LEU A 353 16.60 10.14 -7.28
CA LEU A 353 17.86 9.96 -8.00
C LEU A 353 18.87 11.05 -7.67
N ASN A 354 18.44 12.32 -7.64
CA ASN A 354 19.31 13.43 -7.28
C ASN A 354 19.84 13.29 -5.85
N GLY A 355 19.00 12.92 -4.91
CA GLY A 355 19.40 12.73 -3.51
C GLY A 355 20.34 11.54 -3.31
N MET A 356 20.22 10.47 -4.10
CA MET A 356 21.18 9.36 -4.08
C MET A 356 22.53 9.78 -4.66
N THR A 357 22.54 10.45 -5.80
CA THR A 357 23.76 10.95 -6.45
C THR A 357 24.56 11.87 -5.54
N GLU A 358 23.88 12.80 -4.87
CA GLU A 358 24.52 13.77 -3.96
C GLU A 358 25.16 13.07 -2.75
N ARG A 359 24.42 12.15 -2.10
CA ARG A 359 24.93 11.40 -0.95
C ARG A 359 26.11 10.48 -1.31
N LEU A 360 26.05 9.81 -2.47
CA LEU A 360 27.17 8.99 -2.94
C LEU A 360 28.41 9.84 -3.21
N ARG A 361 28.27 10.99 -3.84
CA ARG A 361 29.36 11.93 -4.10
C ARG A 361 30.03 12.44 -2.83
N GLN A 362 29.26 12.69 -1.76
CA GLN A 362 29.82 13.10 -0.45
C GLN A 362 30.73 12.03 0.17
N LEU A 363 30.55 10.77 -0.22
CA LEU A 363 31.37 9.63 0.22
C LEU A 363 32.45 9.24 -0.79
N GLY A 364 32.66 10.04 -1.85
CA GLY A 364 33.57 9.72 -2.95
C GLY A 364 33.05 8.60 -3.86
N GLY A 365 31.77 8.29 -3.78
CA GLY A 365 31.10 7.25 -4.57
C GLY A 365 30.45 7.77 -5.84
N GLU A 366 29.95 6.84 -6.67
CA GLU A 366 29.33 7.10 -7.96
C GLU A 366 27.99 6.39 -8.08
N LEU A 367 27.09 7.00 -8.87
CA LEU A 367 25.81 6.42 -9.26
C LEU A 367 25.68 6.39 -10.77
N GLU A 368 25.49 5.21 -11.31
CA GLU A 368 25.14 4.99 -12.70
C GLU A 368 23.70 4.49 -12.82
N VAL A 369 22.98 5.01 -13.81
CA VAL A 369 21.58 4.65 -14.04
C VAL A 369 21.34 4.45 -15.52
N GLU A 370 20.75 3.31 -15.87
CA GLU A 370 20.39 2.96 -17.25
C GLU A 370 18.91 2.57 -17.30
N SER A 371 18.22 3.03 -18.33
CA SER A 371 16.86 2.58 -18.63
C SER A 371 16.54 2.75 -20.10
N ARG A 372 15.82 1.76 -20.66
CA ARG A 372 15.29 1.81 -22.04
C ARG A 372 13.84 1.32 -22.04
N PRO A 373 12.98 1.85 -22.89
CA PRO A 373 11.61 1.38 -23.02
C PRO A 373 11.54 -0.13 -23.29
N GLY A 374 10.84 -0.87 -22.42
CA GLY A 374 10.69 -2.32 -22.51
C GLY A 374 11.84 -3.17 -21.97
N GLU A 375 12.97 -2.57 -21.58
CA GLU A 375 14.14 -3.28 -21.04
C GLU A 375 14.32 -3.13 -19.52
N GLY A 376 13.41 -2.41 -18.87
CA GLY A 376 13.45 -2.15 -17.44
C GLY A 376 14.32 -0.97 -17.03
N PHE A 377 14.71 -0.96 -15.76
CA PHE A 377 15.54 0.07 -15.14
C PHE A 377 16.70 -0.62 -14.41
N ALA A 378 17.91 -0.09 -14.56
CA ALA A 378 19.10 -0.57 -13.88
C ALA A 378 19.78 0.58 -13.15
N LEU A 379 20.33 0.29 -11.97
CA LEU A 379 21.05 1.21 -11.12
C LEU A 379 22.30 0.51 -10.60
N GLN A 380 23.44 1.22 -10.62
CA GLN A 380 24.67 0.80 -9.97
C GLN A 380 25.15 1.93 -9.07
N ALA A 381 25.23 1.67 -7.76
CA ALA A 381 25.77 2.56 -6.76
C ALA A 381 27.07 1.98 -6.21
N ARG A 382 28.16 2.72 -6.25
CA ARG A 382 29.48 2.31 -5.76
C ARG A 382 29.95 3.28 -4.66
N VAL A 383 30.50 2.74 -3.58
CA VAL A 383 31.21 3.49 -2.53
C VAL A 383 32.59 2.91 -2.33
N PRO A 384 33.65 3.75 -2.23
CA PRO A 384 35.03 3.29 -2.06
C PRO A 384 35.25 2.70 -0.66
N VAL A 385 36.26 1.81 -0.51
CA VAL A 385 36.75 1.33 0.80
C VAL A 385 37.45 2.48 1.53
N GLU A 386 37.38 2.52 2.86
CA GLU A 386 38.11 3.47 3.68
C GLU A 386 39.63 3.30 3.48
N GLY A 387 40.31 4.32 2.94
CA GLY A 387 41.77 4.34 2.91
C GLY A 387 42.49 4.52 1.55
N VAL A 388 41.73 4.72 0.47
CA VAL A 388 42.36 5.09 -0.84
C VAL A 388 42.07 6.56 -1.11
N THR A 389 42.92 7.43 -0.57
CA THR A 389 43.14 8.82 -0.99
C THR A 389 44.58 8.95 -1.44
#